data_ae405b841a84c68b6a64067ddf8b9841
#
_entry.id   ae405b841a84c68b6a64067ddf8b9841
#
_cell.length_a   1.000
_cell.length_b   1.000
_cell.length_c   1.000
_cell.angle_alpha   90.00
_cell.angle_beta   90.00
_cell.angle_gamma   90.00
#
_symmetry.space_group_name_H-M   'P 1'
#
loop_
_entity.id
_entity.type
_entity.pdbx_description
1 polymer ?
#
loop_
_entity_poly.entity_id
_entity_poly.type
_entity_poly.pdbx_seq_one_letter_code
_entity_poly.pdbx_strand_id
1 'polypeptide(L)'
;MMRTYYCGALNRNHIGQEVTLSGWVHRRRDLGGLIFIDMRDRDGVVQVCFDPKYQEALTAASGLRNEFCIQIKGEVIARPDNQVNKNMATGEVEVLAKELRIYNASDALPLDFNQNNTEEQRLKYRYLDLRRPEMAQRLKTRAKITSFVRRFMDDNGFLDIETPMLTKATPEGARDYLVPSRVHKGKFYALPQSPQLFKQLLMMSGFDRYYQIVKCFRDEDLRPDRQPEFTQIDVETSFLTAPEVREIMERMVHGLWQNIIGVDLGKFPQMTWQEAMTRFGSDKPDLRNPLELVDVADIVKDVEFKVFNEPANNPNGRVAVIRVPNGTEITRKQIDEYTQFVGIYGAKGLAWAKVNDINAGLEGVQSPIAKFLNEEVWKALAERVKVQTGDILFFGADKWQTTTDAMGALRLKLGRDLGLTRLDEWQPLWVIDFPMFERDEEGNLAAMHHPFTSPKDFSPEQLEADPTSAVANAYDMVINGYEVGGGSVRIFDPKMQQTVFRILGINEQEQREKFGFLLDALKFGTPPHAGLAFGLDRLTMLLTGTENIRDVIAFPKTTAAACLMTEAPSFANPQALAELSIAVTKAE
;
A
#
# COMPACT_ATOMS: atom_id res chain seq x y z
N MET A 1 10.21 10.11 41.09
CA MET A 1 9.66 10.06 39.71
C MET A 1 10.86 9.97 38.75
N MET A 2 10.85 9.04 37.80
CA MET A 2 11.96 8.87 36.85
C MET A 2 11.95 9.89 35.71
N ARG A 3 10.82 10.53 35.48
CA ARG A 3 10.64 11.55 34.43
C ARG A 3 9.53 12.50 34.85
N THR A 4 9.77 13.81 34.68
CA THR A 4 8.72 14.84 34.84
C THR A 4 8.15 15.31 33.51
N TYR A 5 8.98 15.36 32.46
CA TYR A 5 8.64 15.72 31.09
C TYR A 5 9.39 14.87 30.09
N TYR A 6 8.83 14.74 28.88
CA TYR A 6 9.61 14.26 27.74
C TYR A 6 10.56 15.35 27.24
N CYS A 7 11.70 14.95 26.73
CA CYS A 7 12.71 15.89 26.21
C CYS A 7 12.13 16.83 25.14
N GLY A 8 11.37 16.28 24.21
CA GLY A 8 10.75 17.06 23.11
C GLY A 8 9.61 17.96 23.51
N ALA A 9 9.11 17.87 24.75
CA ALA A 9 7.99 18.68 25.24
C ALA A 9 8.44 20.02 25.85
N LEU A 10 9.72 20.20 26.08
CA LEU A 10 10.24 21.41 26.74
C LEU A 10 10.20 22.63 25.82
N ASN A 11 9.77 23.75 26.38
CA ASN A 11 9.66 25.05 25.71
C ASN A 11 9.85 26.21 26.71
N ARG A 12 9.71 27.43 26.25
CA ARG A 12 9.87 28.63 27.08
C ARG A 12 9.00 28.68 28.34
N ASN A 13 7.83 28.01 28.33
CA ASN A 13 6.95 27.97 29.49
C ASN A 13 7.51 27.18 30.68
N HIS A 14 8.53 26.37 30.43
CA HIS A 14 9.20 25.54 31.43
C HIS A 14 10.42 26.24 32.06
N ILE A 15 10.83 27.42 31.57
CA ILE A 15 12.01 28.14 32.08
C ILE A 15 11.87 28.38 33.59
N GLY A 16 12.93 28.06 34.33
CA GLY A 16 12.97 28.14 35.77
C GLY A 16 12.48 26.91 36.52
N GLN A 17 11.86 25.98 35.84
CA GLN A 17 11.40 24.73 36.44
C GLN A 17 12.54 23.72 36.58
N GLU A 18 12.56 22.99 37.70
CA GLU A 18 13.36 21.80 37.85
C GLU A 18 12.68 20.61 37.19
N VAL A 19 13.42 19.92 36.35
CA VAL A 19 12.92 18.77 35.57
C VAL A 19 13.79 17.55 35.76
N THR A 20 13.17 16.39 35.66
CA THR A 20 13.85 15.09 35.56
C THR A 20 13.56 14.53 34.17
N LEU A 21 14.62 14.32 33.40
CA LEU A 21 14.55 13.76 32.04
C LEU A 21 15.21 12.38 32.02
N SER A 22 14.64 11.49 31.26
CA SER A 22 15.19 10.15 31.03
C SER A 22 15.20 9.85 29.54
N GLY A 23 16.30 9.34 29.03
CA GLY A 23 16.46 9.08 27.61
C GLY A 23 17.88 8.64 27.25
N TRP A 24 18.29 8.98 26.04
CA TRP A 24 19.55 8.57 25.47
C TRP A 24 20.38 9.76 25.03
N VAL A 25 21.72 9.60 25.13
CA VAL A 25 22.67 10.56 24.57
C VAL A 25 22.66 10.41 23.05
N HIS A 26 22.10 11.39 22.35
CA HIS A 26 22.08 11.39 20.88
C HIS A 26 23.41 11.89 20.32
N ARG A 27 23.95 12.94 20.90
CA ARG A 27 25.22 13.56 20.53
C ARG A 27 25.86 14.22 21.74
N ARG A 28 27.20 14.09 21.84
CA ARG A 28 27.99 14.78 22.87
C ARG A 28 29.00 15.74 22.22
N ARG A 29 29.15 16.92 22.82
CA ARG A 29 30.14 17.93 22.43
C ARG A 29 30.86 18.42 23.68
N ASP A 30 32.17 18.50 23.60
CA ASP A 30 33.01 19.08 24.66
C ASP A 30 33.62 20.40 24.14
N LEU A 31 33.26 21.50 24.77
CA LEU A 31 33.62 22.84 24.34
C LEU A 31 34.38 23.59 25.46
N GLY A 32 35.60 23.12 25.73
CA GLY A 32 36.52 23.85 26.60
C GLY A 32 36.05 23.99 28.06
N GLY A 33 35.64 22.88 28.67
CA GLY A 33 35.22 22.84 30.07
C GLY A 33 33.71 22.83 30.29
N LEU A 34 32.94 23.02 29.25
CA LEU A 34 31.49 22.78 29.22
C LEU A 34 31.20 21.54 28.37
N ILE A 35 30.37 20.66 28.85
CA ILE A 35 29.89 19.51 28.08
C ILE A 35 28.43 19.72 27.72
N PHE A 36 28.12 19.60 26.44
CA PHE A 36 26.77 19.63 25.93
C PHE A 36 26.40 18.26 25.39
N ILE A 37 25.16 17.83 25.66
CA ILE A 37 24.57 16.66 25.01
C ILE A 37 23.25 17.05 24.38
N ASP A 38 22.94 16.43 23.27
CA ASP A 38 21.58 16.36 22.76
C ASP A 38 20.97 15.10 23.34
N MET A 39 20.00 15.26 24.25
CA MET A 39 19.33 14.13 24.90
C MET A 39 18.02 13.84 24.18
N ARG A 40 17.85 12.59 23.80
CA ARG A 40 16.71 12.12 23.00
C ARG A 40 15.83 11.17 23.80
N ASP A 41 14.55 11.31 23.62
CA ASP A 41 13.54 10.32 24.00
C ASP A 41 12.50 10.14 22.89
N ARG A 42 11.38 9.50 23.20
CA ARG A 42 10.31 9.24 22.24
C ARG A 42 9.77 10.52 21.57
N ASP A 43 9.71 11.62 22.30
CA ASP A 43 9.02 12.84 21.83
C ASP A 43 9.95 13.89 21.22
N GLY A 44 11.27 13.68 21.30
CA GLY A 44 12.22 14.56 20.64
C GLY A 44 13.54 14.69 21.36
N VAL A 45 14.21 15.79 21.09
CA VAL A 45 15.58 16.08 21.55
C VAL A 45 15.61 17.43 22.28
N VAL A 46 16.38 17.51 23.36
CA VAL A 46 16.68 18.75 24.04
C VAL A 46 18.18 18.82 24.35
N GLN A 47 18.75 20.03 24.27
CA GLN A 47 20.14 20.26 24.69
C GLN A 47 20.24 20.27 26.20
N VAL A 48 21.25 19.58 26.73
CA VAL A 48 21.61 19.57 28.15
C VAL A 48 23.01 20.10 28.28
N CYS A 49 23.21 21.05 29.19
CA CYS A 49 24.50 21.64 29.51
C CYS A 49 25.00 21.14 30.87
N PHE A 50 26.23 20.69 30.90
CA PHE A 50 26.95 20.36 32.12
C PHE A 50 28.00 21.46 32.38
N ASP A 51 27.80 22.21 33.45
CA ASP A 51 28.61 23.38 33.84
C ASP A 51 29.46 23.02 35.02
N PRO A 52 30.71 23.58 35.15
CA PRO A 52 31.59 23.40 36.31
C PRO A 52 30.93 23.75 37.65
N LYS A 53 29.88 24.56 37.66
CA LYS A 53 29.11 24.85 38.87
C LYS A 53 28.58 23.58 39.55
N TYR A 54 28.33 22.53 38.76
CA TYR A 54 27.86 21.22 39.23
C TYR A 54 28.93 20.16 38.86
N GLN A 55 30.03 20.18 39.62
CA GLN A 55 31.25 19.43 39.29
C GLN A 55 31.06 17.90 39.21
N GLU A 56 30.21 17.33 40.08
CA GLU A 56 29.95 15.89 40.03
C GLU A 56 29.25 15.48 38.71
N ALA A 57 28.24 16.25 38.30
CA ALA A 57 27.53 16.01 37.04
C ALA A 57 28.48 16.18 35.83
N LEU A 58 29.31 17.21 35.83
CA LEU A 58 30.27 17.47 34.77
C LEU A 58 31.31 16.34 34.66
N THR A 59 31.83 15.87 35.80
CA THR A 59 32.79 14.76 35.84
C THR A 59 32.16 13.48 35.30
N ALA A 60 30.94 13.17 35.71
CA ALA A 60 30.21 12.02 35.18
C ALA A 60 29.91 12.16 33.68
N ALA A 61 29.61 13.36 33.21
CA ALA A 61 29.34 13.64 31.80
C ALA A 61 30.56 13.48 30.88
N SER A 62 31.76 13.59 31.43
CA SER A 62 33.02 13.40 30.67
C SER A 62 33.16 11.98 30.10
N GLY A 63 32.51 11.00 30.72
CA GLY A 63 32.48 9.60 30.28
C GLY A 63 31.32 9.24 29.38
N LEU A 64 30.40 10.15 29.11
CA LEU A 64 29.23 9.87 28.26
C LEU A 64 29.62 9.63 26.81
N ARG A 65 28.99 8.67 26.19
CA ARG A 65 29.06 8.38 24.75
C ARG A 65 27.67 8.27 24.17
N ASN A 66 27.60 8.29 22.85
CA ASN A 66 26.31 8.16 22.13
C ASN A 66 25.58 6.88 22.54
N GLU A 67 24.29 7.01 22.68
CA GLU A 67 23.36 5.94 23.05
C GLU A 67 23.46 5.41 24.49
N PHE A 68 24.23 6.07 25.37
CA PHE A 68 24.11 5.82 26.80
C PHE A 68 22.68 6.18 27.26
N CYS A 69 22.03 5.28 28.01
CA CYS A 69 20.74 5.54 28.63
C CYS A 69 20.95 6.23 29.99
N ILE A 70 20.43 7.42 30.12
CA ILE A 70 20.70 8.31 31.25
C ILE A 70 19.44 8.94 31.82
N GLN A 71 19.58 9.42 33.04
CA GLN A 71 18.65 10.35 33.67
C GLN A 71 19.43 11.62 34.08
N ILE A 72 18.87 12.76 33.84
CA ILE A 72 19.36 14.02 34.38
C ILE A 72 18.29 14.69 35.24
N LYS A 73 18.73 15.42 36.26
CA LYS A 73 17.91 16.40 36.96
C LYS A 73 18.57 17.75 36.76
N GLY A 74 17.77 18.75 36.44
CA GLY A 74 18.29 20.08 36.15
C GLY A 74 17.22 21.10 35.99
N GLU A 75 17.64 22.33 35.71
CA GLU A 75 16.77 23.49 35.53
C GLU A 75 16.67 23.87 34.06
N VAL A 76 15.47 24.09 33.57
CA VAL A 76 15.25 24.63 32.24
C VAL A 76 15.63 26.10 32.21
N ILE A 77 16.56 26.45 31.31
CA ILE A 77 17.03 27.82 31.11
C ILE A 77 16.83 28.24 29.65
N ALA A 78 16.71 29.55 29.43
CA ALA A 78 16.65 30.11 28.09
C ALA A 78 18.03 30.04 27.43
N ARG A 79 18.09 29.67 26.16
CA ARG A 79 19.31 29.88 25.35
C ARG A 79 19.47 31.36 25.05
N PRO A 80 20.69 31.89 25.03
CA PRO A 80 20.96 33.23 24.52
C PRO A 80 20.40 33.38 23.09
N ASP A 81 19.93 34.55 22.72
CA ASP A 81 19.28 34.79 21.41
C ASP A 81 20.17 34.39 20.22
N ASN A 82 21.47 34.60 20.35
CA ASN A 82 22.46 34.19 19.32
C ASN A 82 22.77 32.68 19.27
N GLN A 83 22.24 31.92 20.22
CA GLN A 83 22.44 30.48 20.34
C GLN A 83 21.14 29.67 20.15
N VAL A 84 20.04 30.34 19.88
CA VAL A 84 18.77 29.69 19.57
C VAL A 84 18.89 28.84 18.32
N ASN A 85 18.57 27.55 18.41
CA ASN A 85 18.59 26.63 17.29
C ASN A 85 17.19 26.50 16.65
N LYS A 86 17.00 27.19 15.54
CA LYS A 86 15.72 27.17 14.80
C LYS A 86 15.38 25.83 14.15
N ASN A 87 16.36 24.94 14.02
CA ASN A 87 16.18 23.60 13.43
C ASN A 87 15.78 22.53 14.47
N MET A 88 15.66 22.92 15.73
CA MET A 88 15.26 22.05 16.83
C MET A 88 13.99 22.61 17.48
N ALA A 89 12.97 21.77 17.66
CA ALA A 89 11.70 22.18 18.25
C ALA A 89 11.86 22.78 19.66
N THR A 90 12.83 22.28 20.44
CA THR A 90 13.19 22.75 21.78
C THR A 90 14.29 23.79 21.77
N GLY A 91 14.69 24.30 20.61
CA GLY A 91 15.91 25.08 20.41
C GLY A 91 15.99 26.44 21.10
N GLU A 92 14.92 26.91 21.73
CA GLU A 92 14.89 28.16 22.53
C GLU A 92 15.32 27.93 23.98
N VAL A 93 15.37 26.67 24.42
CA VAL A 93 15.71 26.28 25.79
C VAL A 93 16.83 25.23 25.82
N GLU A 94 17.45 25.12 26.99
CA GLU A 94 18.34 24.01 27.33
C GLU A 94 18.13 23.64 28.79
N VAL A 95 18.66 22.51 29.21
CA VAL A 95 18.58 22.09 30.61
C VAL A 95 19.98 22.16 31.23
N LEU A 96 20.12 22.95 32.29
CA LEU A 96 21.34 23.01 33.11
C LEU A 96 21.33 21.80 34.06
N ALA A 97 22.13 20.80 33.78
CA ALA A 97 22.16 19.56 34.56
C ALA A 97 22.80 19.79 35.93
N LYS A 98 22.10 19.38 36.99
CA LYS A 98 22.57 19.38 38.38
C LYS A 98 23.01 17.96 38.82
N GLU A 99 22.32 16.94 38.35
CA GLU A 99 22.61 15.54 38.63
C GLU A 99 22.55 14.72 37.35
N LEU A 100 23.44 13.75 37.24
CA LEU A 100 23.47 12.78 36.16
C LEU A 100 23.53 11.36 36.75
N ARG A 101 22.66 10.50 36.27
CA ARG A 101 22.69 9.07 36.53
C ARG A 101 22.78 8.30 35.22
N ILE A 102 23.75 7.44 35.09
CA ILE A 102 23.84 6.52 33.95
C ILE A 102 23.09 5.23 34.33
N TYR A 103 22.00 4.96 33.61
CA TYR A 103 21.28 3.69 33.78
C TYR A 103 22.04 2.55 33.13
N ASN A 104 22.50 2.79 31.90
CA ASN A 104 23.17 1.77 31.12
C ASN A 104 24.09 2.42 30.10
N ALA A 105 25.33 1.98 30.08
CA ALA A 105 26.29 2.35 29.06
C ALA A 105 26.01 1.59 27.77
N SER A 106 26.47 2.13 26.66
CA SER A 106 26.32 1.51 25.36
C SER A 106 27.66 1.14 24.77
N ASP A 107 27.76 -0.04 24.20
CA ASP A 107 28.85 -0.36 23.27
C ASP A 107 28.67 0.47 21.97
N ALA A 108 29.70 0.46 21.12
CA ALA A 108 29.64 1.07 19.80
C ALA A 108 28.52 0.41 18.99
N LEU A 109 27.63 1.24 18.42
CA LEU A 109 26.48 0.73 17.67
C LEU A 109 26.93 0.02 16.38
N PRO A 110 26.27 -1.08 16.01
CA PRO A 110 26.48 -1.72 14.71
C PRO A 110 25.84 -0.97 13.55
N LEU A 111 25.10 0.11 13.83
CA LEU A 111 24.50 1.03 12.87
C LEU A 111 25.07 2.43 13.05
N ASP A 112 25.21 3.15 11.95
CA ASP A 112 25.50 4.59 11.98
C ASP A 112 24.24 5.37 11.63
N PHE A 113 23.72 6.16 12.61
CA PHE A 113 22.50 6.96 12.40
C PHE A 113 22.67 8.10 11.39
N ASN A 114 23.90 8.48 11.08
CA ASN A 114 24.22 9.58 10.15
C ASN A 114 24.60 9.09 8.75
N GLN A 115 24.63 7.78 8.51
CA GLN A 115 25.00 7.17 7.24
C GLN A 115 23.91 6.22 6.76
N ASN A 116 23.96 5.90 5.47
CA ASN A 116 23.09 4.89 4.88
C ASN A 116 23.59 3.49 5.27
N ASN A 117 22.84 2.82 6.13
CA ASN A 117 23.05 1.42 6.44
C ASN A 117 22.34 0.54 5.42
N THR A 118 22.83 -0.68 5.21
CA THR A 118 22.12 -1.65 4.39
C THR A 118 20.80 -2.03 5.03
N GLU A 119 19.82 -2.41 4.24
CA GLU A 119 18.54 -2.86 4.78
C GLU A 119 18.70 -4.10 5.68
N GLU A 120 19.60 -5.00 5.31
CA GLU A 120 19.94 -6.18 6.12
C GLU A 120 20.40 -5.79 7.53
N GLN A 121 21.33 -4.85 7.65
CA GLN A 121 21.81 -4.35 8.96
C GLN A 121 20.66 -3.69 9.74
N ARG A 122 19.84 -2.87 9.08
CA ARG A 122 18.70 -2.20 9.69
C ARG A 122 17.67 -3.19 10.23
N LEU A 123 17.41 -4.27 9.52
CA LEU A 123 16.46 -5.31 9.93
C LEU A 123 17.05 -6.21 11.03
N LYS A 124 18.32 -6.52 10.97
CA LYS A 124 19.00 -7.30 12.02
C LYS A 124 19.02 -6.59 13.36
N TYR A 125 19.29 -5.29 13.34
CA TYR A 125 19.31 -4.42 14.52
C TYR A 125 18.11 -3.49 14.56
N ARG A 126 16.94 -4.00 14.25
CA ARG A 126 15.73 -3.21 14.08
C ARG A 126 15.40 -2.34 15.29
N TYR A 127 15.61 -2.84 16.50
CA TYR A 127 15.38 -2.10 17.73
C TYR A 127 16.29 -0.86 17.87
N LEU A 128 17.43 -0.82 17.20
CA LEU A 128 18.27 0.37 17.10
C LEU A 128 17.83 1.28 15.95
N ASP A 129 17.52 0.70 14.79
CA ASP A 129 17.00 1.45 13.64
C ASP A 129 15.73 2.24 13.99
N LEU A 130 14.88 1.68 14.85
CA LEU A 130 13.64 2.34 15.33
C LEU A 130 13.91 3.54 16.24
N ARG A 131 15.12 3.72 16.78
CA ARG A 131 15.52 4.93 17.52
C ARG A 131 15.72 6.14 16.61
N ARG A 132 15.90 5.93 15.32
CA ARG A 132 16.08 7.01 14.35
C ARG A 132 14.79 7.84 14.27
N PRO A 133 14.89 9.19 14.28
CA PRO A 133 13.70 10.05 14.32
C PRO A 133 12.69 9.79 13.20
N GLU A 134 13.15 9.55 11.97
CA GLU A 134 12.28 9.26 10.83
C GLU A 134 11.52 7.93 10.98
N MET A 135 12.16 6.91 11.53
CA MET A 135 11.52 5.62 11.78
C MET A 135 10.54 5.70 12.94
N ALA A 136 10.94 6.35 14.03
CA ALA A 136 10.06 6.61 15.17
C ALA A 136 8.83 7.41 14.74
N GLN A 137 8.99 8.41 13.88
CA GLN A 137 7.88 9.23 13.39
C GLN A 137 6.87 8.43 12.56
N ARG A 138 7.32 7.49 11.74
CA ARG A 138 6.43 6.59 10.98
C ARG A 138 5.56 5.74 11.89
N LEU A 139 6.13 5.15 12.94
CA LEU A 139 5.37 4.35 13.89
C LEU A 139 4.42 5.18 14.75
N LYS A 140 4.82 6.39 15.15
CA LYS A 140 3.94 7.35 15.83
C LYS A 140 2.77 7.75 14.95
N THR A 141 3.02 8.01 13.67
CA THR A 141 1.97 8.32 12.70
C THR A 141 1.02 7.13 12.53
N ARG A 142 1.55 5.92 12.43
CA ARG A 142 0.73 4.70 12.41
C ARG A 142 -0.19 4.60 13.63
N ALA A 143 0.32 4.89 14.81
CA ALA A 143 -0.47 4.90 16.04
C ALA A 143 -1.60 5.94 16.00
N LYS A 144 -1.33 7.14 15.47
CA LYS A 144 -2.33 8.19 15.28
C LYS A 144 -3.40 7.79 14.26
N ILE A 145 -3.01 7.15 13.17
CA ILE A 145 -3.94 6.60 12.16
C ILE A 145 -4.89 5.62 12.82
N THR A 146 -4.37 4.64 13.55
CA THR A 146 -5.18 3.65 14.25
C THR A 146 -6.14 4.29 15.25
N SER A 147 -5.68 5.25 16.03
CA SER A 147 -6.49 5.97 17.00
C SER A 147 -7.62 6.76 16.32
N PHE A 148 -7.33 7.44 15.21
CA PHE A 148 -8.34 8.17 14.43
C PHE A 148 -9.41 7.21 13.88
N VAL A 149 -8.99 6.09 13.29
CA VAL A 149 -9.91 5.10 12.71
C VAL A 149 -10.84 4.55 13.78
N ARG A 150 -10.34 4.20 14.97
CA ARG A 150 -11.18 3.72 16.07
C ARG A 150 -12.22 4.74 16.49
N ARG A 151 -11.85 5.99 16.66
CA ARG A 151 -12.80 7.07 17.02
C ARG A 151 -13.84 7.25 15.92
N PHE A 152 -13.43 7.30 14.66
CA PHE A 152 -14.35 7.42 13.54
C PHE A 152 -15.37 6.27 13.51
N MET A 153 -14.91 5.05 13.66
CA MET A 153 -15.78 3.87 13.66
C MET A 153 -16.76 3.90 14.82
N ASP A 154 -16.30 4.20 16.03
CA ASP A 154 -17.17 4.31 17.20
C ASP A 154 -18.24 5.39 17.01
N ASP A 155 -17.86 6.56 16.51
CA ASP A 155 -18.78 7.68 16.26
C ASP A 155 -19.82 7.36 15.17
N ASN A 156 -19.55 6.43 14.30
CA ASN A 156 -20.45 5.99 13.23
C ASN A 156 -21.20 4.68 13.54
N GLY A 157 -21.18 4.22 14.77
CA GLY A 157 -21.95 3.07 15.25
C GLY A 157 -21.38 1.71 14.87
N PHE A 158 -20.10 1.62 14.51
CA PHE A 158 -19.42 0.36 14.27
C PHE A 158 -18.96 -0.28 15.56
N LEU A 159 -19.06 -1.59 15.63
CA LEU A 159 -18.63 -2.42 16.75
C LEU A 159 -17.29 -3.08 16.43
N ASP A 160 -16.33 -2.94 17.33
CA ASP A 160 -15.05 -3.65 17.25
C ASP A 160 -15.24 -5.08 17.77
N ILE A 161 -15.22 -6.06 16.86
CA ILE A 161 -15.45 -7.45 17.19
C ILE A 161 -14.28 -8.29 16.68
N GLU A 162 -13.65 -9.03 17.59
CA GLU A 162 -12.56 -9.95 17.24
C GLU A 162 -13.10 -11.21 16.57
N THR A 163 -12.34 -11.69 15.59
CA THR A 163 -12.58 -12.95 14.89
C THR A 163 -11.41 -13.90 15.10
N PRO A 164 -11.60 -15.23 14.94
CA PRO A 164 -10.53 -16.19 15.23
C PRO A 164 -9.30 -16.05 14.34
N MET A 165 -8.13 -16.28 14.92
CA MET A 165 -6.87 -16.47 14.17
C MET A 165 -6.63 -17.94 13.84
N LEU A 166 -7.07 -18.86 14.68
CA LEU A 166 -7.04 -20.30 14.42
C LEU A 166 -8.32 -20.69 13.68
N THR A 167 -8.26 -20.70 12.35
CA THR A 167 -9.42 -20.91 11.49
C THR A 167 -9.26 -22.16 10.63
N LYS A 168 -10.23 -22.40 9.78
CA LYS A 168 -10.17 -23.42 8.74
C LYS A 168 -9.56 -22.83 7.46
N ALA A 169 -8.74 -23.61 6.77
CA ALA A 169 -8.22 -23.23 5.47
C ALA A 169 -9.35 -22.94 4.47
N THR A 170 -9.32 -21.77 3.86
CA THR A 170 -10.27 -21.36 2.83
C THR A 170 -9.49 -20.83 1.63
N PRO A 171 -9.84 -21.21 0.40
CA PRO A 171 -9.13 -20.74 -0.79
C PRO A 171 -9.51 -19.28 -1.08
N GLU A 172 -8.60 -18.34 -0.83
CA GLU A 172 -8.75 -16.90 -1.11
C GLU A 172 -7.65 -16.35 -2.04
N GLY A 173 -7.06 -17.18 -2.89
CA GLY A 173 -6.06 -16.76 -3.88
C GLY A 173 -4.61 -16.93 -3.47
N ALA A 174 -4.23 -16.64 -2.23
CA ALA A 174 -2.90 -16.95 -1.70
C ALA A 174 -2.90 -18.33 -1.00
N ARG A 175 -1.73 -18.83 -0.65
CA ARG A 175 -1.62 -20.03 0.18
C ARG A 175 -1.82 -19.67 1.66
N ASP A 176 -2.40 -20.63 2.40
CA ASP A 176 -2.60 -20.47 3.83
C ASP A 176 -1.35 -20.89 4.63
N TYR A 177 -1.08 -20.21 5.72
CA TYR A 177 -0.16 -20.71 6.75
C TYR A 177 -0.89 -21.72 7.60
N LEU A 178 -0.33 -22.93 7.76
CA LEU A 178 -0.92 -24.03 8.51
C LEU A 178 -0.35 -24.11 9.91
N VAL A 179 -1.22 -24.35 10.89
CA VAL A 179 -0.87 -24.55 12.30
C VAL A 179 -1.36 -25.92 12.74
N PRO A 180 -0.47 -26.85 13.10
CA PRO A 180 -0.88 -28.19 13.49
C PRO A 180 -1.59 -28.21 14.84
N SER A 181 -2.62 -29.06 14.96
CA SER A 181 -3.34 -29.26 16.21
C SER A 181 -2.73 -30.41 17.02
N ARG A 182 -2.33 -30.16 18.26
CA ARG A 182 -1.88 -31.21 19.17
C ARG A 182 -3.04 -32.08 19.62
N VAL A 183 -4.20 -31.50 19.86
CA VAL A 183 -5.39 -32.19 20.36
C VAL A 183 -6.02 -33.07 19.28
N HIS A 184 -6.05 -32.60 18.06
CA HIS A 184 -6.59 -33.29 16.90
C HIS A 184 -5.45 -33.71 15.97
N LYS A 185 -4.79 -34.80 16.27
CA LYS A 185 -3.62 -35.28 15.51
C LYS A 185 -3.92 -35.44 14.02
N GLY A 186 -3.02 -34.95 13.18
CA GLY A 186 -3.17 -34.97 11.72
C GLY A 186 -4.09 -33.89 11.17
N LYS A 187 -4.66 -33.05 12.02
CA LYS A 187 -5.48 -31.89 11.60
C LYS A 187 -4.77 -30.59 11.85
N PHE A 188 -5.09 -29.60 11.02
CA PHE A 188 -4.46 -28.29 11.02
C PHE A 188 -5.49 -27.17 11.09
N TYR A 189 -5.16 -26.12 11.84
CA TYR A 189 -5.75 -24.82 11.66
C TYR A 189 -5.03 -24.10 10.51
N ALA A 190 -5.67 -23.09 9.97
CA ALA A 190 -5.02 -22.13 9.07
C ALA A 190 -5.11 -20.72 9.64
N LEU A 191 -4.07 -19.91 9.47
CA LEU A 191 -4.12 -18.50 9.80
C LEU A 191 -4.93 -17.76 8.72
N PRO A 192 -5.81 -16.82 9.07
CA PRO A 192 -6.74 -16.22 8.11
C PRO A 192 -6.04 -15.30 7.15
N GLN A 193 -6.40 -15.39 5.88
CA GLN A 193 -5.99 -14.42 4.86
C GLN A 193 -6.76 -13.11 4.99
N SER A 194 -7.97 -13.18 5.49
CA SER A 194 -8.83 -12.09 5.94
C SER A 194 -9.97 -12.66 6.79
N PRO A 195 -10.69 -11.85 7.58
CA PRO A 195 -11.85 -12.32 8.33
C PRO A 195 -13.15 -12.38 7.50
N GLN A 196 -13.07 -12.55 6.19
CA GLN A 196 -14.20 -12.41 5.24
C GLN A 196 -15.44 -13.22 5.64
N LEU A 197 -15.30 -14.49 5.94
CA LEU A 197 -16.43 -15.34 6.27
C LEU A 197 -17.03 -15.02 7.65
N PHE A 198 -16.19 -14.71 8.61
CA PHE A 198 -16.63 -14.36 9.96
C PHE A 198 -17.35 -13.02 10.01
N LYS A 199 -16.90 -12.02 9.27
CA LYS A 199 -17.62 -10.73 9.22
C LYS A 199 -18.99 -10.84 8.54
N GLN A 200 -19.13 -11.71 7.54
CA GLN A 200 -20.44 -12.03 6.96
C GLN A 200 -21.34 -12.73 7.97
N LEU A 201 -20.82 -13.69 8.75
CA LEU A 201 -21.55 -14.33 9.83
C LEU A 201 -21.98 -13.34 10.91
N LEU A 202 -21.18 -12.33 11.22
CA LEU A 202 -21.56 -11.25 12.14
C LEU A 202 -22.75 -10.42 11.63
N MET A 203 -22.83 -10.22 10.32
CA MET A 203 -24.01 -9.58 9.73
C MET A 203 -25.26 -10.45 9.86
N MET A 204 -25.13 -11.75 9.64
CA MET A 204 -26.19 -12.73 9.87
C MET A 204 -26.59 -12.82 11.35
N SER A 205 -25.69 -12.44 12.25
CA SER A 205 -25.92 -12.37 13.69
C SER A 205 -26.60 -11.07 14.15
N GLY A 206 -26.83 -10.12 13.23
CA GLY A 206 -27.55 -8.88 13.52
C GLY A 206 -26.71 -7.73 14.06
N PHE A 207 -25.40 -7.76 13.90
CA PHE A 207 -24.51 -6.69 14.41
C PHE A 207 -24.42 -5.45 13.52
N ASP A 208 -24.94 -5.50 12.32
CA ASP A 208 -25.15 -4.38 11.38
C ASP A 208 -23.92 -3.61 10.93
N ARG A 209 -23.07 -3.19 11.83
CA ARG A 209 -21.84 -2.43 11.55
C ARG A 209 -20.68 -2.97 12.36
N TYR A 210 -19.78 -3.64 11.67
CA TYR A 210 -18.60 -4.28 12.24
C TYR A 210 -17.34 -3.63 11.69
N TYR A 211 -16.33 -3.48 12.54
CA TYR A 211 -14.97 -3.26 12.09
C TYR A 211 -13.97 -4.02 12.96
N GLN A 212 -12.79 -4.21 12.43
CA GLN A 212 -11.67 -4.76 13.17
C GLN A 212 -10.36 -4.25 12.56
N ILE A 213 -9.39 -3.88 13.38
CA ILE A 213 -8.02 -3.66 12.94
C ILE A 213 -7.29 -4.96 13.20
N VAL A 214 -7.06 -5.76 12.15
CA VAL A 214 -6.79 -7.18 12.25
C VAL A 214 -5.58 -7.58 11.42
N LYS A 215 -4.78 -8.50 11.96
CA LYS A 215 -3.71 -9.15 11.21
C LYS A 215 -4.26 -10.18 10.23
N CYS A 216 -3.69 -10.16 9.02
CA CYS A 216 -3.97 -11.11 7.95
C CYS A 216 -2.66 -11.78 7.53
N PHE A 217 -2.75 -13.01 7.03
CA PHE A 217 -1.60 -13.85 6.73
C PHE A 217 -1.75 -14.44 5.33
N ARG A 218 -0.75 -14.23 4.49
CA ARG A 218 -0.73 -14.79 3.13
C ARG A 218 0.66 -15.29 2.80
N ASP A 219 0.75 -16.57 2.47
CA ASP A 219 1.99 -17.20 2.02
C ASP A 219 2.09 -17.06 0.50
N GLU A 220 2.69 -15.97 0.07
CA GLU A 220 2.86 -15.59 -1.33
C GLU A 220 4.25 -15.01 -1.57
N ASP A 221 4.64 -14.89 -2.84
CA ASP A 221 5.90 -14.24 -3.21
C ASP A 221 5.88 -12.76 -2.80
N LEU A 222 6.90 -12.34 -2.08
CA LEU A 222 6.97 -11.00 -1.51
C LEU A 222 7.55 -9.99 -2.49
N ARG A 223 6.98 -8.79 -2.45
CA ARG A 223 7.39 -7.59 -3.18
C ARG A 223 7.65 -6.46 -2.18
N PRO A 224 8.23 -5.32 -2.61
CA PRO A 224 8.48 -4.19 -1.71
C PRO A 224 7.25 -3.67 -0.94
N ASP A 225 6.06 -3.90 -1.47
CA ASP A 225 4.77 -3.49 -0.90
C ASP A 225 3.99 -4.64 -0.25
N ARG A 226 4.60 -5.81 -0.07
CA ARG A 226 3.96 -7.01 0.50
C ARG A 226 4.73 -7.58 1.68
N GLN A 227 3.98 -8.15 2.62
CA GLN A 227 4.48 -8.88 3.79
C GLN A 227 3.66 -10.16 3.98
N PRO A 228 4.25 -11.23 4.55
CA PRO A 228 3.50 -12.46 4.83
C PRO A 228 2.45 -12.26 5.92
N GLU A 229 2.66 -11.32 6.83
CA GLU A 229 1.67 -10.82 7.77
C GLU A 229 1.56 -9.30 7.65
N PHE A 230 0.33 -8.82 7.59
CA PHE A 230 0.00 -7.41 7.41
C PHE A 230 -1.29 -7.08 8.14
N THR A 231 -1.64 -5.80 8.22
CA THR A 231 -2.82 -5.36 8.98
C THR A 231 -3.85 -4.72 8.06
N GLN A 232 -5.11 -5.12 8.23
CA GLN A 232 -6.25 -4.51 7.58
C GLN A 232 -7.10 -3.73 8.58
N ILE A 233 -7.73 -2.67 8.09
CA ILE A 233 -8.94 -2.09 8.66
C ILE A 233 -10.08 -2.79 7.94
N ASP A 234 -10.71 -3.74 8.60
CA ASP A 234 -11.73 -4.60 8.02
C ASP A 234 -13.13 -4.14 8.45
N VAL A 235 -14.05 -4.03 7.49
CA VAL A 235 -15.36 -3.42 7.69
C VAL A 235 -16.43 -4.27 7.03
N GLU A 236 -17.59 -4.41 7.69
CA GLU A 236 -18.80 -5.01 7.11
C GLU A 236 -20.04 -4.30 7.64
N THR A 237 -21.05 -4.17 6.78
CA THR A 237 -22.30 -3.47 7.07
C THR A 237 -23.51 -4.25 6.56
N SER A 238 -24.63 -4.17 7.26
CA SER A 238 -25.93 -4.66 6.78
C SER A 238 -26.83 -3.50 6.40
N PHE A 239 -27.75 -3.75 5.46
CA PHE A 239 -28.80 -2.81 5.04
C PHE A 239 -28.28 -1.47 4.51
N LEU A 240 -27.08 -1.45 3.96
CA LEU A 240 -26.52 -0.32 3.24
C LEU A 240 -26.26 -0.69 1.78
N THR A 241 -26.52 0.27 0.91
CA THR A 241 -26.17 0.16 -0.52
C THR A 241 -24.67 0.40 -0.73
N ALA A 242 -24.14 -0.01 -1.89
CA ALA A 242 -22.76 0.26 -2.23
C ALA A 242 -22.39 1.76 -2.18
N PRO A 243 -23.20 2.69 -2.73
CA PRO A 243 -22.94 4.12 -2.57
C PRO A 243 -22.88 4.60 -1.11
N GLU A 244 -23.76 4.08 -0.25
CA GLU A 244 -23.76 4.44 1.18
C GLU A 244 -22.51 3.96 1.90
N VAL A 245 -22.05 2.75 1.62
CA VAL A 245 -20.79 2.22 2.16
C VAL A 245 -19.59 3.06 1.69
N ARG A 246 -19.55 3.38 0.39
CA ARG A 246 -18.50 4.22 -0.17
C ARG A 246 -18.47 5.61 0.49
N GLU A 247 -19.63 6.21 0.72
CA GLU A 247 -19.75 7.53 1.35
C GLU A 247 -19.16 7.53 2.78
N ILE A 248 -19.49 6.54 3.59
CA ILE A 248 -18.96 6.43 4.96
C ILE A 248 -17.44 6.27 4.93
N MET A 249 -16.92 5.39 4.07
CA MET A 249 -15.50 5.12 3.98
C MET A 249 -14.72 6.28 3.37
N GLU A 250 -15.31 7.00 2.43
CA GLU A 250 -14.75 8.24 1.88
C GLU A 250 -14.59 9.30 2.97
N ARG A 251 -15.60 9.49 3.83
CA ARG A 251 -15.50 10.40 4.99
C ARG A 251 -14.38 9.99 5.95
N MET A 252 -14.20 8.70 6.20
CA MET A 252 -13.11 8.21 7.05
C MET A 252 -11.74 8.58 6.48
N VAL A 253 -11.51 8.28 5.21
CA VAL A 253 -10.23 8.56 4.54
C VAL A 253 -9.99 10.06 4.41
N HIS A 254 -11.00 10.84 4.06
CA HIS A 254 -10.95 12.29 4.01
C HIS A 254 -10.53 12.88 5.37
N GLY A 255 -11.17 12.43 6.44
CA GLY A 255 -10.84 12.85 7.81
C GLY A 255 -9.43 12.44 8.22
N LEU A 256 -8.99 11.25 7.78
CA LEU A 256 -7.66 10.73 8.07
C LEU A 256 -6.56 11.64 7.46
N TRP A 257 -6.68 12.00 6.17
CA TRP A 257 -5.74 12.92 5.52
C TRP A 257 -5.75 14.31 6.16
N GLN A 258 -6.92 14.80 6.48
CA GLN A 258 -7.05 16.11 7.14
C GLN A 258 -6.39 16.11 8.52
N ASN A 259 -6.59 15.08 9.34
CA ASN A 259 -6.05 15.02 10.70
C ASN A 259 -4.55 14.71 10.77
N ILE A 260 -4.04 13.88 9.85
CA ILE A 260 -2.64 13.43 9.93
C ILE A 260 -1.69 14.37 9.21
N ILE A 261 -2.04 14.84 8.01
CA ILE A 261 -1.17 15.69 7.19
C ILE A 261 -1.79 17.02 6.78
N GLY A 262 -2.99 17.35 7.26
CA GLY A 262 -3.63 18.64 7.00
C GLY A 262 -4.07 18.84 5.55
N VAL A 263 -4.35 17.78 4.81
CA VAL A 263 -4.72 17.80 3.39
C VAL A 263 -6.22 17.54 3.23
N ASP A 264 -6.87 18.43 2.48
CA ASP A 264 -8.23 18.21 2.00
C ASP A 264 -8.17 17.42 0.68
N LEU A 265 -8.64 16.18 0.68
CA LEU A 265 -8.66 15.33 -0.51
C LEU A 265 -9.72 15.77 -1.54
N GLY A 266 -10.67 16.61 -1.16
CA GLY A 266 -11.75 17.02 -2.04
C GLY A 266 -12.71 15.88 -2.37
N LYS A 267 -13.35 15.98 -3.51
CA LYS A 267 -14.31 14.99 -4.00
C LYS A 267 -13.57 13.82 -4.67
N PHE A 268 -14.01 12.60 -4.38
CA PHE A 268 -13.51 11.39 -5.03
C PHE A 268 -14.31 11.13 -6.30
N PRO A 269 -13.71 11.28 -7.50
CA PRO A 269 -14.39 10.89 -8.73
C PRO A 269 -14.60 9.37 -8.77
N GLN A 270 -15.57 8.95 -9.57
CA GLN A 270 -15.85 7.53 -9.81
C GLN A 270 -15.64 7.23 -11.29
N MET A 271 -15.04 6.09 -11.58
CA MET A 271 -14.98 5.55 -12.94
C MET A 271 -15.19 4.04 -12.91
N THR A 272 -15.70 3.51 -14.02
CA THR A 272 -15.82 2.05 -14.15
C THR A 272 -14.45 1.42 -14.38
N TRP A 273 -14.34 0.14 -14.06
CA TRP A 273 -13.15 -0.64 -14.39
C TRP A 273 -12.81 -0.56 -15.89
N GLN A 274 -13.83 -0.64 -16.75
CA GLN A 274 -13.65 -0.56 -18.20
C GLN A 274 -13.04 0.79 -18.61
N GLU A 275 -13.52 1.88 -18.05
CA GLU A 275 -12.97 3.22 -18.29
C GLU A 275 -11.52 3.34 -17.81
N ALA A 276 -11.22 2.82 -16.61
CA ALA A 276 -9.88 2.84 -16.05
C ALA A 276 -8.88 2.08 -16.94
N MET A 277 -9.25 0.89 -17.38
CA MET A 277 -8.42 0.05 -18.26
C MET A 277 -8.26 0.68 -19.66
N THR A 278 -9.29 1.28 -20.18
CA THR A 278 -9.27 1.94 -21.50
C THR A 278 -8.40 3.18 -21.50
N ARG A 279 -8.59 4.06 -20.52
CA ARG A 279 -7.91 5.37 -20.48
C ARG A 279 -6.51 5.31 -19.88
N PHE A 280 -6.28 4.42 -18.91
CA PHE A 280 -5.06 4.43 -18.12
C PHE A 280 -4.30 3.11 -18.15
N GLY A 281 -4.88 2.07 -18.69
CA GLY A 281 -4.24 0.74 -18.75
C GLY A 281 -4.06 0.08 -17.38
N SER A 282 -4.83 0.48 -16.38
CA SER A 282 -4.74 -0.02 -15.00
C SER A 282 -6.06 0.18 -14.28
N ASP A 283 -6.41 -0.74 -13.39
CA ASP A 283 -7.55 -0.61 -12.47
C ASP A 283 -7.22 0.23 -11.20
N LYS A 284 -5.98 0.69 -11.10
CA LYS A 284 -5.51 1.61 -10.05
C LYS A 284 -4.75 2.79 -10.66
N PRO A 285 -5.43 3.64 -11.46
CA PRO A 285 -4.76 4.70 -12.18
C PRO A 285 -4.22 5.79 -11.26
N ASP A 286 -3.01 6.26 -11.55
CA ASP A 286 -2.46 7.45 -10.94
C ASP A 286 -2.92 8.68 -11.71
N LEU A 287 -3.93 9.37 -11.19
CA LEU A 287 -4.53 10.54 -11.84
C LEU A 287 -3.66 11.81 -11.74
N ARG A 288 -2.55 11.75 -11.02
CA ARG A 288 -1.55 12.84 -11.03
C ARG A 288 -0.80 12.92 -12.37
N ASN A 289 -0.78 11.81 -13.10
CA ASN A 289 -0.17 11.70 -14.42
C ASN A 289 -1.23 12.06 -15.48
N PRO A 290 -1.01 13.10 -16.29
CA PRO A 290 -1.99 13.59 -17.27
C PRO A 290 -2.08 12.75 -18.55
N LEU A 291 -1.16 11.81 -18.77
CA LEU A 291 -1.15 10.99 -19.98
C LEU A 291 -2.31 10.00 -19.98
N GLU A 292 -2.87 9.75 -21.14
CA GLU A 292 -3.95 8.78 -21.34
C GLU A 292 -3.65 7.88 -22.54
N LEU A 293 -4.24 6.67 -22.52
CA LEU A 293 -4.29 5.78 -23.67
C LEU A 293 -5.51 6.15 -24.53
N VAL A 294 -5.34 6.17 -25.83
CA VAL A 294 -6.42 6.44 -26.80
C VAL A 294 -6.50 5.28 -27.78
N ASP A 295 -7.66 4.65 -27.87
CA ASP A 295 -7.90 3.54 -28.81
C ASP A 295 -8.02 4.05 -30.24
N VAL A 296 -7.32 3.40 -31.16
CA VAL A 296 -7.26 3.78 -32.58
C VAL A 296 -7.43 2.59 -33.54
N ALA A 297 -7.86 1.44 -33.05
CA ALA A 297 -8.00 0.23 -33.87
C ALA A 297 -8.88 0.46 -35.10
N ASP A 298 -10.00 1.17 -34.96
CA ASP A 298 -10.90 1.50 -36.06
C ASP A 298 -10.27 2.36 -37.16
N ILE A 299 -9.26 3.15 -36.82
CA ILE A 299 -8.53 4.02 -37.76
C ILE A 299 -7.47 3.22 -38.53
N VAL A 300 -6.80 2.28 -37.88
CA VAL A 300 -5.63 1.56 -38.45
C VAL A 300 -5.94 0.15 -38.94
N LYS A 301 -7.20 -0.27 -38.91
CA LYS A 301 -7.62 -1.63 -39.31
C LYS A 301 -7.31 -2.02 -40.75
N ASP A 302 -7.23 -1.03 -41.64
CA ASP A 302 -7.03 -1.25 -43.08
C ASP A 302 -5.60 -0.85 -43.56
N VAL A 303 -4.71 -0.45 -42.66
CA VAL A 303 -3.33 -0.13 -43.04
C VAL A 303 -2.55 -1.40 -43.38
N GLU A 304 -1.60 -1.30 -44.31
CA GLU A 304 -0.77 -2.43 -44.75
C GLU A 304 0.34 -2.82 -43.79
N PHE A 305 0.33 -2.30 -42.58
CA PHE A 305 1.24 -2.63 -41.50
C PHE A 305 0.62 -3.70 -40.60
N LYS A 306 1.07 -4.96 -40.74
CA LYS A 306 0.50 -6.11 -40.03
C LYS A 306 0.50 -5.96 -38.52
N VAL A 307 1.52 -5.32 -37.96
CA VAL A 307 1.60 -5.07 -36.51
C VAL A 307 0.37 -4.32 -35.99
N PHE A 308 -0.23 -3.46 -36.80
CA PHE A 308 -1.44 -2.71 -36.46
C PHE A 308 -2.73 -3.40 -36.94
N ASN A 309 -2.76 -3.83 -38.21
CA ASN A 309 -4.02 -4.31 -38.77
C ASN A 309 -4.46 -5.66 -38.18
N GLU A 310 -3.55 -6.54 -37.82
CA GLU A 310 -3.91 -7.84 -37.21
C GLU A 310 -4.59 -7.64 -35.84
N PRO A 311 -4.00 -6.92 -34.86
CA PRO A 311 -4.69 -6.63 -33.61
C PRO A 311 -5.96 -5.77 -33.78
N ALA A 312 -5.95 -4.81 -34.72
CA ALA A 312 -7.08 -3.95 -34.97
C ALA A 312 -8.33 -4.70 -35.46
N ASN A 313 -8.15 -5.77 -36.22
CA ASN A 313 -9.23 -6.63 -36.73
C ASN A 313 -9.54 -7.84 -35.83
N ASN A 314 -8.77 -8.04 -34.77
CA ASN A 314 -8.99 -9.13 -33.84
C ASN A 314 -9.92 -8.65 -32.71
N PRO A 315 -11.05 -9.33 -32.43
CA PRO A 315 -11.92 -8.96 -31.32
C PRO A 315 -11.23 -8.94 -29.95
N ASN A 316 -10.16 -9.71 -29.79
CA ASN A 316 -9.35 -9.78 -28.58
C ASN A 316 -8.07 -8.95 -28.68
N GLY A 317 -7.94 -8.13 -29.71
CA GLY A 317 -6.82 -7.24 -29.93
C GLY A 317 -7.11 -5.81 -29.47
N ARG A 318 -6.04 -5.03 -29.36
CA ARG A 318 -6.11 -3.59 -29.05
C ARG A 318 -4.98 -2.84 -29.73
N VAL A 319 -5.28 -1.69 -30.29
CA VAL A 319 -4.27 -0.73 -30.72
C VAL A 319 -4.55 0.59 -29.98
N ALA A 320 -3.59 1.02 -29.18
CA ALA A 320 -3.71 2.20 -28.35
C ALA A 320 -2.50 3.12 -28.50
N VAL A 321 -2.71 4.42 -28.33
CA VAL A 321 -1.70 5.46 -28.47
C VAL A 321 -1.58 6.25 -27.17
N ILE A 322 -0.33 6.56 -26.77
CA ILE A 322 -0.04 7.58 -25.76
C ILE A 322 0.57 8.77 -26.48
N ARG A 323 -0.03 9.94 -26.31
CA ARG A 323 0.50 11.21 -26.76
C ARG A 323 1.32 11.86 -25.66
N VAL A 324 2.59 12.19 -25.95
CA VAL A 324 3.50 12.85 -25.00
C VAL A 324 3.79 14.26 -25.51
N PRO A 325 3.32 15.32 -24.82
CA PRO A 325 3.63 16.71 -25.17
C PRO A 325 5.13 16.99 -25.08
N ASN A 326 5.64 17.78 -26.01
CA ASN A 326 7.06 18.13 -26.11
C ASN A 326 8.01 16.91 -26.21
N GLY A 327 7.49 15.79 -26.70
CA GLY A 327 8.20 14.51 -26.73
C GLY A 327 9.18 14.37 -27.91
N THR A 328 9.27 15.32 -28.83
CA THR A 328 10.25 15.28 -29.93
C THR A 328 11.69 15.33 -29.42
N GLU A 329 11.91 15.81 -28.21
CA GLU A 329 13.23 15.85 -27.58
C GLU A 329 13.68 14.49 -27.02
N ILE A 330 12.77 13.51 -26.91
CA ILE A 330 13.12 12.16 -26.49
C ILE A 330 14.08 11.55 -27.48
N THR A 331 15.24 11.12 -27.00
CA THR A 331 16.30 10.58 -27.83
C THR A 331 15.99 9.18 -28.34
N ARG A 332 16.65 8.75 -29.41
CA ARG A 332 16.54 7.39 -29.93
C ARG A 332 16.90 6.33 -28.87
N LYS A 333 17.92 6.61 -28.07
CA LYS A 333 18.33 5.75 -26.97
C LYS A 333 17.21 5.57 -25.94
N GLN A 334 16.54 6.66 -25.55
CA GLN A 334 15.41 6.60 -24.63
C GLN A 334 14.24 5.81 -25.23
N ILE A 335 13.95 5.98 -26.52
CA ILE A 335 12.91 5.19 -27.22
C ILE A 335 13.26 3.71 -27.19
N ASP A 336 14.51 3.35 -27.43
CA ASP A 336 14.98 1.95 -27.36
C ASP A 336 14.84 1.39 -25.94
N GLU A 337 15.12 2.18 -24.91
CA GLU A 337 14.92 1.81 -23.51
C GLU A 337 13.43 1.58 -23.20
N TYR A 338 12.54 2.44 -23.69
CA TYR A 338 11.09 2.24 -23.54
C TYR A 338 10.59 1.00 -24.28
N THR A 339 11.17 0.71 -25.44
CA THR A 339 10.86 -0.52 -26.20
C THR A 339 11.23 -1.77 -25.40
N GLN A 340 12.41 -1.78 -24.77
CA GLN A 340 12.80 -2.87 -23.87
C GLN A 340 11.89 -2.96 -22.64
N PHE A 341 11.50 -1.84 -22.09
CA PHE A 341 10.63 -1.79 -20.92
C PHE A 341 9.25 -2.41 -21.19
N VAL A 342 8.60 -2.05 -22.30
CA VAL A 342 7.29 -2.65 -22.65
C VAL A 342 7.41 -4.14 -22.97
N GLY A 343 8.58 -4.59 -23.41
CA GLY A 343 8.88 -6.01 -23.63
C GLY A 343 8.75 -6.87 -22.38
N ILE A 344 9.00 -6.31 -21.20
CA ILE A 344 8.81 -6.99 -19.90
C ILE A 344 7.35 -7.42 -19.72
N TYR A 345 6.41 -6.65 -20.28
CA TYR A 345 4.96 -6.92 -20.22
C TYR A 345 4.44 -7.74 -21.41
N GLY A 346 5.35 -8.28 -22.23
CA GLY A 346 5.02 -9.13 -23.36
C GLY A 346 4.84 -8.41 -24.70
N ALA A 347 5.00 -7.10 -24.76
CA ALA A 347 4.95 -6.37 -26.02
C ALA A 347 6.15 -6.72 -26.91
N LYS A 348 5.90 -6.95 -28.21
CA LYS A 348 6.94 -7.33 -29.18
C LYS A 348 7.73 -6.14 -29.72
N GLY A 349 7.23 -4.93 -29.54
CA GLY A 349 7.84 -3.68 -29.99
C GLY A 349 7.07 -2.47 -29.51
N LEU A 350 7.58 -1.30 -29.84
CA LEU A 350 6.96 -0.02 -29.52
C LEU A 350 7.12 0.91 -30.73
N ALA A 351 6.07 1.02 -31.54
CA ALA A 351 6.06 1.98 -32.65
C ALA A 351 5.92 3.40 -32.10
N TRP A 352 6.51 4.35 -32.79
CA TRP A 352 6.52 5.74 -32.37
C TRP A 352 6.46 6.70 -33.57
N ALA A 353 5.99 7.92 -33.33
CA ALA A 353 5.95 8.99 -34.32
C ALA A 353 6.22 10.34 -33.65
N LYS A 354 7.27 11.03 -34.08
CA LYS A 354 7.56 12.39 -33.67
C LYS A 354 6.88 13.37 -34.63
N VAL A 355 6.17 14.34 -34.08
CA VAL A 355 5.42 15.35 -34.84
C VAL A 355 6.20 16.66 -34.82
N ASN A 356 7.02 16.86 -35.85
CA ASN A 356 7.84 18.06 -35.98
C ASN A 356 7.01 19.26 -36.46
N ASP A 357 6.03 19.04 -37.35
CA ASP A 357 5.07 20.05 -37.81
C ASP A 357 3.73 19.40 -38.16
N ILE A 358 2.73 19.65 -37.35
CA ILE A 358 1.37 19.10 -37.56
C ILE A 358 0.73 19.65 -38.84
N ASN A 359 1.06 20.87 -39.25
CA ASN A 359 0.49 21.54 -40.43
C ASN A 359 1.02 20.97 -41.74
N ALA A 360 2.15 20.29 -41.71
CA ALA A 360 2.76 19.67 -42.89
C ALA A 360 2.22 18.24 -43.18
N GLY A 361 1.23 17.76 -42.42
CA GLY A 361 0.69 16.41 -42.57
C GLY A 361 1.76 15.34 -42.31
N LEU A 362 1.76 14.27 -43.09
CA LEU A 362 2.75 13.19 -42.95
C LEU A 362 4.20 13.64 -43.19
N GLU A 363 4.43 14.68 -44.00
CA GLU A 363 5.77 15.21 -44.21
C GLU A 363 6.38 15.80 -42.94
N GLY A 364 5.53 16.25 -42.01
CA GLY A 364 5.94 16.77 -40.71
C GLY A 364 6.15 15.70 -39.65
N VAL A 365 6.04 14.41 -39.98
CA VAL A 365 6.13 13.28 -39.06
C VAL A 365 7.40 12.49 -39.29
N GLN A 366 8.22 12.38 -38.27
CA GLN A 366 9.40 11.52 -38.27
C GLN A 366 9.06 10.19 -37.58
N SER A 367 8.95 9.12 -38.35
CA SER A 367 8.57 7.80 -37.84
C SER A 367 8.97 6.67 -38.77
N PRO A 368 9.44 5.53 -38.24
CA PRO A 368 9.65 4.32 -39.05
C PRO A 368 8.38 3.76 -39.67
N ILE A 369 7.20 4.08 -39.11
CA ILE A 369 5.90 3.58 -39.58
C ILE A 369 5.18 4.54 -40.53
N ALA A 370 5.69 5.76 -40.75
CA ALA A 370 5.04 6.78 -41.58
C ALA A 370 4.77 6.26 -43.01
N LYS A 371 5.64 5.44 -43.56
CA LYS A 371 5.51 4.82 -44.89
C LYS A 371 4.28 3.90 -45.04
N PHE A 372 3.72 3.42 -43.93
CA PHE A 372 2.54 2.58 -43.94
C PHE A 372 1.24 3.37 -43.79
N LEU A 373 1.33 4.66 -43.50
CA LEU A 373 0.19 5.54 -43.27
C LEU A 373 -0.05 6.40 -44.53
N ASN A 374 -1.30 6.74 -44.77
CA ASN A 374 -1.67 7.77 -45.75
C ASN A 374 -2.17 9.04 -45.03
N GLU A 375 -2.36 10.14 -45.78
CA GLU A 375 -2.79 11.41 -45.20
C GLU A 375 -4.18 11.32 -44.52
N GLU A 376 -5.08 10.51 -45.04
CA GLU A 376 -6.41 10.32 -44.46
C GLU A 376 -6.33 9.64 -43.09
N VAL A 377 -5.56 8.55 -42.98
CA VAL A 377 -5.31 7.83 -41.71
C VAL A 377 -4.60 8.72 -40.71
N TRP A 378 -3.55 9.43 -41.17
CA TRP A 378 -2.82 10.35 -40.30
C TRP A 378 -3.72 11.46 -39.75
N LYS A 379 -4.53 12.07 -40.61
CA LYS A 379 -5.48 13.09 -40.18
C LYS A 379 -6.46 12.59 -39.15
N ALA A 380 -7.02 11.38 -39.33
CA ALA A 380 -7.92 10.76 -38.40
C ALA A 380 -7.23 10.45 -37.03
N LEU A 381 -5.98 9.96 -37.07
CA LEU A 381 -5.17 9.76 -35.86
C LEU A 381 -4.91 11.08 -35.14
N ALA A 382 -4.45 12.08 -35.86
CA ALA A 382 -4.11 13.40 -35.31
C ALA A 382 -5.32 14.06 -34.63
N GLU A 383 -6.50 13.94 -35.22
CA GLU A 383 -7.74 14.48 -34.69
C GLU A 383 -8.17 13.69 -33.42
N ARG A 384 -8.20 12.34 -33.49
CA ARG A 384 -8.57 11.48 -32.35
C ARG A 384 -7.70 11.69 -31.13
N VAL A 385 -6.39 11.73 -31.35
CA VAL A 385 -5.37 11.82 -30.30
C VAL A 385 -5.09 13.29 -29.89
N LYS A 386 -5.63 14.25 -30.65
CA LYS A 386 -5.41 15.70 -30.45
C LYS A 386 -3.94 16.09 -30.54
N VAL A 387 -3.29 15.60 -31.56
CA VAL A 387 -1.85 15.78 -31.80
C VAL A 387 -1.51 17.23 -32.07
N GLN A 388 -0.38 17.68 -31.54
CA GLN A 388 0.20 19.00 -31.74
C GLN A 388 1.66 18.89 -32.17
N THR A 389 2.14 19.95 -32.80
CA THR A 389 3.58 20.09 -33.11
C THR A 389 4.40 19.97 -31.82
N GLY A 390 5.45 19.16 -31.86
CA GLY A 390 6.32 18.89 -30.73
C GLY A 390 5.98 17.60 -29.97
N ASP A 391 4.86 16.96 -30.29
CA ASP A 391 4.45 15.69 -29.62
C ASP A 391 5.25 14.50 -30.15
N ILE A 392 5.37 13.48 -29.30
CA ILE A 392 5.67 12.11 -29.73
C ILE A 392 4.47 11.22 -29.41
N LEU A 393 4.18 10.30 -30.32
CA LEU A 393 3.16 9.26 -30.13
C LEU A 393 3.85 7.92 -29.93
N PHE A 394 3.41 7.16 -28.94
CA PHE A 394 3.79 5.77 -28.76
C PHE A 394 2.59 4.86 -29.00
N PHE A 395 2.78 3.80 -29.78
CA PHE A 395 1.73 2.88 -30.17
C PHE A 395 1.95 1.52 -29.54
N GLY A 396 0.92 0.98 -28.90
CA GLY A 396 0.84 -0.43 -28.49
C GLY A 396 -0.15 -1.16 -29.38
N ALA A 397 0.21 -2.33 -29.85
CA ALA A 397 -0.64 -3.17 -30.72
C ALA A 397 -0.34 -4.65 -30.49
N ASP A 398 -1.26 -5.35 -29.84
CA ASP A 398 -1.15 -6.78 -29.50
C ASP A 398 -2.53 -7.25 -29.01
N LYS A 399 -2.57 -8.41 -28.37
CA LYS A 399 -3.73 -8.84 -27.59
C LYS A 399 -4.14 -7.75 -26.60
N TRP A 400 -5.43 -7.66 -26.31
CA TRP A 400 -5.98 -6.61 -25.46
C TRP A 400 -5.25 -6.50 -24.11
N GLN A 401 -5.03 -7.63 -23.43
CA GLN A 401 -4.37 -7.64 -22.13
C GLN A 401 -2.90 -7.18 -22.22
N THR A 402 -2.16 -7.68 -23.19
CA THR A 402 -0.75 -7.31 -23.41
C THR A 402 -0.61 -5.82 -23.70
N THR A 403 -1.41 -5.28 -24.62
CA THR A 403 -1.39 -3.84 -24.94
C THR A 403 -1.75 -3.00 -23.74
N THR A 404 -2.80 -3.38 -23.01
CA THR A 404 -3.25 -2.67 -21.82
C THR A 404 -2.19 -2.63 -20.74
N ASP A 405 -1.60 -3.77 -20.40
CA ASP A 405 -0.57 -3.86 -19.37
C ASP A 405 0.71 -3.10 -19.76
N ALA A 406 1.19 -3.30 -20.99
CA ALA A 406 2.40 -2.67 -21.47
C ALA A 406 2.26 -1.13 -21.57
N MET A 407 1.17 -0.66 -22.14
CA MET A 407 0.93 0.78 -22.31
C MET A 407 0.57 1.45 -20.99
N GLY A 408 -0.13 0.77 -20.10
CA GLY A 408 -0.38 1.26 -18.75
C GLY A 408 0.90 1.45 -17.94
N ALA A 409 1.81 0.48 -18.01
CA ALA A 409 3.13 0.57 -17.39
C ALA A 409 3.99 1.68 -18.02
N LEU A 410 3.98 1.78 -19.35
CA LEU A 410 4.68 2.85 -20.09
C LEU A 410 4.17 4.24 -19.69
N ARG A 411 2.86 4.39 -19.56
CA ARG A 411 2.24 5.64 -19.09
C ARG A 411 2.85 6.11 -17.77
N LEU A 412 2.94 5.21 -16.77
CA LEU A 412 3.52 5.54 -15.46
C LEU A 412 5.00 5.90 -15.57
N LYS A 413 5.76 5.15 -16.37
CA LYS A 413 7.19 5.40 -16.58
C LYS A 413 7.44 6.73 -17.27
N LEU A 414 6.72 7.03 -18.32
CA LEU A 414 6.80 8.32 -19.03
C LEU A 414 6.46 9.49 -18.12
N GLY A 415 5.41 9.36 -17.31
CA GLY A 415 5.00 10.39 -16.37
C GLY A 415 6.09 10.71 -15.33
N ARG A 416 6.80 9.72 -14.84
CA ARG A 416 7.91 9.88 -13.90
C ARG A 416 9.18 10.40 -14.58
N ASP A 417 9.61 9.76 -15.67
CA ASP A 417 10.86 10.09 -16.35
C ASP A 417 10.85 11.53 -16.92
N LEU A 418 9.69 12.00 -17.37
CA LEU A 418 9.52 13.31 -17.98
C LEU A 418 9.02 14.40 -17.01
N GLY A 419 8.85 14.06 -15.73
CA GLY A 419 8.37 15.00 -14.72
C GLY A 419 6.94 15.46 -14.91
N LEU A 420 6.09 14.68 -15.57
CA LEU A 420 4.70 15.02 -15.85
C LEU A 420 3.77 14.66 -14.69
N THR A 421 4.16 13.69 -13.87
CA THR A 421 3.39 13.29 -12.67
C THR A 421 3.55 14.36 -11.59
N ARG A 422 2.44 14.91 -11.13
CA ARG A 422 2.40 15.98 -10.11
C ARG A 422 2.52 15.38 -8.73
N LEU A 423 3.76 15.17 -8.26
CA LEU A 423 4.10 14.42 -7.04
C LEU A 423 3.62 15.08 -5.74
N ASP A 424 3.30 16.36 -5.76
CA ASP A 424 2.81 17.16 -4.61
C ASP A 424 1.29 17.11 -4.45
N GLU A 425 0.58 16.44 -5.36
CA GLU A 425 -0.88 16.33 -5.35
C GLU A 425 -1.37 14.99 -4.79
N TRP A 426 -2.62 15.01 -4.33
CA TRP A 426 -3.38 13.83 -3.95
C TRP A 426 -4.60 13.69 -4.85
N GLN A 427 -4.71 12.53 -5.52
CA GLN A 427 -5.78 12.28 -6.49
C GLN A 427 -6.51 10.95 -6.14
N PRO A 428 -7.46 11.01 -5.21
CA PRO A 428 -8.26 9.84 -4.87
C PRO A 428 -9.36 9.60 -5.90
N LEU A 429 -9.76 8.35 -6.05
CA LEU A 429 -10.92 7.96 -6.87
C LEU A 429 -11.50 6.64 -6.38
N TRP A 430 -12.71 6.34 -6.83
CA TRP A 430 -13.32 5.03 -6.79
C TRP A 430 -13.31 4.41 -8.18
N VAL A 431 -12.87 3.15 -8.25
CA VAL A 431 -13.05 2.29 -9.42
C VAL A 431 -14.17 1.32 -9.09
N ILE A 432 -15.16 1.24 -9.95
CA ILE A 432 -16.38 0.45 -9.74
C ILE A 432 -16.69 -0.41 -10.97
N ASP A 433 -17.68 -1.25 -10.85
CA ASP A 433 -18.21 -2.08 -11.95
C ASP A 433 -17.13 -2.96 -12.60
N PHE A 434 -16.41 -3.69 -11.74
CA PHE A 434 -15.45 -4.70 -12.18
C PHE A 434 -16.14 -5.86 -12.91
N PRO A 435 -15.47 -6.55 -13.82
CA PRO A 435 -15.94 -7.85 -14.26
C PRO A 435 -16.14 -8.80 -13.07
N MET A 436 -17.17 -9.61 -13.11
CA MET A 436 -17.42 -10.61 -12.07
C MET A 436 -16.36 -11.70 -12.08
N PHE A 437 -15.98 -12.13 -13.28
CA PHE A 437 -15.04 -13.23 -13.52
C PHE A 437 -13.92 -12.80 -14.45
N GLU A 438 -12.80 -13.46 -14.30
CA GLU A 438 -11.65 -13.42 -15.21
C GLU A 438 -11.29 -14.84 -15.64
N ARG A 439 -10.51 -14.98 -16.72
CA ARG A 439 -10.01 -16.29 -17.14
C ARG A 439 -8.60 -16.50 -16.60
N ASP A 440 -8.36 -17.66 -16.00
CA ASP A 440 -7.03 -18.10 -15.60
C ASP A 440 -6.18 -18.53 -16.82
N GLU A 441 -4.94 -18.93 -16.59
CA GLU A 441 -4.02 -19.35 -17.64
C GLU A 441 -4.52 -20.58 -18.42
N GLU A 442 -5.37 -21.40 -17.80
CA GLU A 442 -5.98 -22.59 -18.39
C GLU A 442 -7.30 -22.28 -19.13
N GLY A 443 -7.77 -21.02 -19.04
CA GLY A 443 -9.01 -20.57 -19.66
C GLY A 443 -10.27 -20.80 -18.81
N ASN A 444 -10.12 -21.28 -17.58
CA ASN A 444 -11.23 -21.44 -16.65
C ASN A 444 -11.65 -20.09 -16.06
N LEU A 445 -12.92 -19.97 -15.68
CA LEU A 445 -13.41 -18.80 -14.98
C LEU A 445 -12.96 -18.80 -13.52
N ALA A 446 -12.39 -17.68 -13.09
CA ALA A 446 -12.04 -17.41 -11.71
C ALA A 446 -12.76 -16.13 -11.25
N ALA A 447 -13.05 -16.00 -9.97
CA ALA A 447 -13.60 -14.77 -9.42
C ALA A 447 -12.53 -13.66 -9.47
N MET A 448 -12.89 -12.48 -9.97
CA MET A 448 -11.95 -11.35 -10.00
C MET A 448 -11.62 -10.85 -8.59
N HIS A 449 -12.59 -10.84 -7.69
CA HIS A 449 -12.41 -10.48 -6.28
C HIS A 449 -12.42 -11.72 -5.40
N HIS A 450 -13.60 -12.21 -5.07
CA HIS A 450 -13.80 -13.47 -4.32
C HIS A 450 -15.19 -14.05 -4.61
N PRO A 451 -15.44 -15.34 -4.30
CA PRO A 451 -16.68 -16.03 -4.65
C PRO A 451 -17.94 -15.50 -3.97
N PHE A 452 -17.81 -14.61 -2.99
CA PHE A 452 -18.91 -14.06 -2.20
C PHE A 452 -19.40 -12.70 -2.72
N THR A 453 -18.76 -12.16 -3.77
CA THR A 453 -19.13 -10.90 -4.41
C THR A 453 -20.42 -11.08 -5.20
N SER A 454 -21.38 -10.18 -4.98
CA SER A 454 -22.65 -10.16 -5.69
C SER A 454 -22.50 -9.61 -7.11
N PRO A 455 -23.12 -10.24 -8.10
CA PRO A 455 -23.29 -9.60 -9.39
C PRO A 455 -24.24 -8.40 -9.29
N LYS A 456 -24.07 -7.44 -10.16
CA LYS A 456 -24.90 -6.24 -10.26
C LYS A 456 -26.01 -6.50 -11.27
N ASP A 457 -27.27 -6.52 -10.79
CA ASP A 457 -28.46 -6.66 -11.62
C ASP A 457 -28.55 -7.94 -12.47
N PHE A 458 -28.08 -9.07 -11.92
CA PHE A 458 -28.18 -10.39 -12.53
C PHE A 458 -28.98 -11.35 -11.64
N SER A 459 -29.92 -12.10 -12.26
CA SER A 459 -30.50 -13.27 -11.60
C SER A 459 -29.53 -14.48 -11.68
N PRO A 460 -29.72 -15.52 -10.85
CA PRO A 460 -28.93 -16.74 -10.97
C PRO A 460 -29.00 -17.36 -12.39
N GLU A 461 -30.16 -17.35 -13.00
CA GLU A 461 -30.39 -17.88 -14.34
C GLU A 461 -29.64 -17.07 -15.42
N GLN A 462 -29.71 -15.75 -15.33
CA GLN A 462 -28.99 -14.84 -16.25
C GLN A 462 -27.47 -15.01 -16.11
N LEU A 463 -26.99 -15.14 -14.88
CA LEU A 463 -25.57 -15.32 -14.60
C LEU A 463 -25.05 -16.65 -15.19
N GLU A 464 -25.81 -17.73 -15.02
CA GLU A 464 -25.45 -19.05 -15.54
C GLU A 464 -25.46 -19.10 -17.06
N ALA A 465 -26.40 -18.36 -17.69
CA ALA A 465 -26.50 -18.29 -19.16
C ALA A 465 -25.34 -17.51 -19.80
N ASP A 466 -24.86 -16.45 -19.16
CA ASP A 466 -23.76 -15.64 -19.69
C ASP A 466 -22.90 -15.05 -18.54
N PRO A 467 -22.02 -15.86 -17.95
CA PRO A 467 -21.21 -15.38 -16.84
C PRO A 467 -20.16 -14.34 -17.24
N THR A 468 -19.70 -14.34 -18.49
CA THR A 468 -18.61 -13.45 -18.94
C THR A 468 -19.05 -12.00 -19.12
N SER A 469 -20.34 -11.73 -19.28
CA SER A 469 -20.87 -10.37 -19.34
C SER A 469 -21.23 -9.78 -17.97
N ALA A 470 -21.15 -10.59 -16.92
CA ALA A 470 -21.55 -10.17 -15.58
C ALA A 470 -20.61 -9.12 -14.98
N VAL A 471 -21.20 -8.11 -14.40
CA VAL A 471 -20.52 -7.04 -13.68
C VAL A 471 -20.68 -7.28 -12.18
N ALA A 472 -19.57 -7.20 -11.46
CA ALA A 472 -19.57 -7.31 -10.01
C ALA A 472 -20.00 -5.99 -9.35
N ASN A 473 -20.75 -6.09 -8.27
CA ASN A 473 -21.07 -4.94 -7.42
C ASN A 473 -19.89 -4.70 -6.45
N ALA A 474 -18.74 -4.40 -7.03
CA ALA A 474 -17.46 -4.22 -6.36
C ALA A 474 -16.94 -2.79 -6.54
N TYR A 475 -16.11 -2.36 -5.61
CA TYR A 475 -15.55 -1.01 -5.58
C TYR A 475 -14.19 -1.01 -4.90
N ASP A 476 -13.22 -0.33 -5.54
CA ASP A 476 -11.90 -0.10 -4.99
C ASP A 476 -11.64 1.39 -4.81
N MET A 477 -11.07 1.78 -3.68
CA MET A 477 -10.55 3.12 -3.48
C MET A 477 -9.10 3.16 -3.88
N VAL A 478 -8.76 4.09 -4.77
CA VAL A 478 -7.40 4.28 -5.29
C VAL A 478 -6.93 5.69 -4.94
N ILE A 479 -5.71 5.79 -4.43
CA ILE A 479 -5.06 7.09 -4.15
C ILE A 479 -3.66 7.05 -4.76
N ASN A 480 -3.39 8.00 -5.66
CA ASN A 480 -2.06 8.15 -6.27
C ASN A 480 -1.48 6.87 -6.87
N GLY A 481 -2.30 6.07 -7.53
CA GLY A 481 -1.89 4.82 -8.17
C GLY A 481 -1.83 3.60 -7.24
N TYR A 482 -2.27 3.74 -6.00
CA TYR A 482 -2.34 2.63 -5.04
C TYR A 482 -3.79 2.32 -4.69
N GLU A 483 -4.17 1.05 -4.78
CA GLU A 483 -5.40 0.56 -4.17
C GLU A 483 -5.22 0.58 -2.64
N VAL A 484 -5.93 1.45 -1.96
CA VAL A 484 -5.85 1.57 -0.49
C VAL A 484 -6.91 0.73 0.22
N GLY A 485 -7.99 0.41 -0.46
CA GLY A 485 -9.03 -0.44 0.05
C GLY A 485 -9.95 -0.93 -1.06
N GLY A 486 -10.55 -2.09 -0.86
CA GLY A 486 -11.46 -2.70 -1.80
C GLY A 486 -12.54 -3.51 -1.11
N GLY A 487 -13.69 -3.59 -1.74
CA GLY A 487 -14.82 -4.30 -1.22
C GLY A 487 -15.91 -4.55 -2.25
N SER A 488 -17.03 -5.07 -1.77
CA SER A 488 -18.18 -5.39 -2.61
C SER A 488 -19.45 -5.54 -1.78
N VAL A 489 -20.57 -5.51 -2.47
CA VAL A 489 -21.82 -6.07 -1.96
C VAL A 489 -21.72 -7.59 -2.02
N ARG A 490 -22.13 -8.28 -0.95
CA ARG A 490 -22.02 -9.73 -0.83
C ARG A 490 -23.29 -10.41 -1.34
N ILE A 491 -23.14 -11.64 -1.76
CA ILE A 491 -24.28 -12.50 -2.06
C ILE A 491 -24.97 -12.87 -0.74
N PHE A 492 -26.27 -12.67 -0.66
CA PHE A 492 -27.09 -13.07 0.50
C PHE A 492 -28.16 -14.11 0.15
N ASP A 493 -28.34 -14.42 -1.12
CA ASP A 493 -29.25 -15.47 -1.59
C ASP A 493 -28.51 -16.80 -1.76
N PRO A 494 -28.96 -17.91 -1.11
CA PRO A 494 -28.34 -19.21 -1.25
C PRO A 494 -28.25 -19.72 -2.69
N LYS A 495 -29.29 -19.49 -3.49
CA LYS A 495 -29.33 -19.93 -4.90
C LYS A 495 -28.26 -19.22 -5.73
N MET A 496 -28.12 -17.91 -5.54
CA MET A 496 -27.05 -17.15 -6.21
C MET A 496 -25.67 -17.66 -5.81
N GLN A 497 -25.45 -17.93 -4.53
CA GLN A 497 -24.15 -18.43 -4.05
C GLN A 497 -23.79 -19.79 -4.64
N GLN A 498 -24.75 -20.69 -4.71
CA GLN A 498 -24.56 -22.00 -5.34
C GLN A 498 -24.26 -21.87 -6.84
N THR A 499 -24.95 -20.95 -7.52
CA THR A 499 -24.72 -20.67 -8.94
C THR A 499 -23.30 -20.18 -9.20
N VAL A 500 -22.83 -19.23 -8.41
CA VAL A 500 -21.44 -18.74 -8.52
C VAL A 500 -20.43 -19.86 -8.29
N PHE A 501 -20.62 -20.70 -7.29
CA PHE A 501 -19.74 -21.83 -7.05
C PHE A 501 -19.71 -22.82 -8.21
N ARG A 502 -20.86 -23.12 -8.84
CA ARG A 502 -20.91 -23.97 -10.04
C ARG A 502 -20.13 -23.37 -11.19
N ILE A 503 -20.31 -22.08 -11.45
CA ILE A 503 -19.57 -21.36 -12.51
C ILE A 503 -18.07 -21.42 -12.27
N LEU A 504 -17.62 -21.37 -11.03
CA LEU A 504 -16.21 -21.48 -10.64
C LEU A 504 -15.69 -22.93 -10.63
N GLY A 505 -16.52 -23.92 -10.99
CA GLY A 505 -16.13 -25.33 -11.02
C GLY A 505 -16.02 -25.98 -9.65
N ILE A 506 -16.61 -25.39 -8.61
CA ILE A 506 -16.66 -25.95 -7.27
C ILE A 506 -17.91 -26.82 -7.16
N ASN A 507 -17.75 -28.14 -7.10
CA ASN A 507 -18.86 -29.08 -7.01
C ASN A 507 -19.53 -29.06 -5.61
N GLU A 508 -20.69 -29.69 -5.50
CA GLU A 508 -21.49 -29.69 -4.26
C GLU A 508 -20.74 -30.26 -3.04
N GLN A 509 -19.93 -31.28 -3.24
CA GLN A 509 -19.13 -31.86 -2.16
C GLN A 509 -18.06 -30.88 -1.69
N GLU A 510 -17.34 -30.25 -2.62
CA GLU A 510 -16.34 -29.22 -2.30
C GLU A 510 -16.96 -27.99 -1.64
N GLN A 511 -18.13 -27.55 -2.13
CA GLN A 511 -18.89 -26.47 -1.49
C GLN A 511 -19.19 -26.82 -0.03
N ARG A 512 -19.61 -28.04 0.23
CA ARG A 512 -19.96 -28.51 1.58
C ARG A 512 -18.74 -28.58 2.49
N GLU A 513 -17.64 -29.12 1.97
CA GLU A 513 -16.38 -29.27 2.73
C GLU A 513 -15.74 -27.92 3.07
N LYS A 514 -15.72 -26.99 2.12
CA LYS A 514 -15.04 -25.68 2.26
C LYS A 514 -15.92 -24.60 2.87
N PHE A 515 -17.20 -24.55 2.49
CA PHE A 515 -18.10 -23.43 2.79
C PHE A 515 -19.45 -23.88 3.39
N GLY A 516 -19.56 -25.11 3.86
CA GLY A 516 -20.82 -25.65 4.37
C GLY A 516 -21.45 -24.78 5.46
N PHE A 517 -20.67 -24.26 6.37
CA PHE A 517 -21.14 -23.38 7.44
C PHE A 517 -21.74 -22.06 6.91
N LEU A 518 -21.15 -21.47 5.87
CA LEU A 518 -21.69 -20.27 5.24
C LEU A 518 -23.00 -20.58 4.49
N LEU A 519 -23.02 -21.65 3.70
CA LEU A 519 -24.19 -22.07 2.97
C LEU A 519 -25.39 -22.38 3.89
N ASP A 520 -25.10 -22.98 5.04
CA ASP A 520 -26.14 -23.22 6.06
C ASP A 520 -26.65 -21.90 6.66
N ALA A 521 -25.72 -20.99 6.98
CA ALA A 521 -26.08 -19.69 7.56
C ALA A 521 -26.93 -18.84 6.60
N LEU A 522 -26.66 -18.89 5.29
CA LEU A 522 -27.45 -18.17 4.28
C LEU A 522 -28.95 -18.55 4.28
N LYS A 523 -29.30 -19.73 4.78
CA LYS A 523 -30.69 -20.21 4.85
C LYS A 523 -31.52 -19.58 5.97
N PHE A 524 -30.89 -18.87 6.90
CA PHE A 524 -31.54 -18.38 8.11
C PHE A 524 -31.74 -16.86 8.12
N GLY A 525 -32.28 -16.30 7.03
CA GLY A 525 -32.64 -14.90 6.99
C GLY A 525 -31.43 -13.95 6.89
N THR A 526 -30.52 -14.24 6.02
CA THR A 526 -29.35 -13.41 5.78
C THR A 526 -29.73 -12.03 5.28
N PRO A 527 -29.27 -10.94 5.91
CA PRO A 527 -29.53 -9.59 5.43
C PRO A 527 -28.68 -9.26 4.20
N PRO A 528 -29.11 -8.28 3.37
CA PRO A 528 -28.21 -7.64 2.43
C PRO A 528 -27.02 -7.05 3.19
N HIS A 529 -25.79 -7.32 2.74
CA HIS A 529 -24.60 -6.86 3.42
C HIS A 529 -23.49 -6.53 2.43
N ALA A 530 -22.65 -5.60 2.83
CA ALA A 530 -21.57 -5.06 2.03
C ALA A 530 -20.44 -4.59 2.92
N GLY A 531 -19.21 -4.67 2.42
CA GLY A 531 -18.07 -4.24 3.19
C GLY A 531 -16.86 -3.94 2.33
N LEU A 532 -15.77 -3.65 3.00
CA LEU A 532 -14.46 -3.52 2.39
C LEU A 532 -13.36 -3.68 3.44
N ALA A 533 -12.13 -3.71 2.96
CA ALA A 533 -10.95 -3.70 3.82
C ALA A 533 -9.94 -2.70 3.28
N PHE A 534 -9.33 -1.93 4.19
CA PHE A 534 -8.18 -1.09 3.89
C PHE A 534 -6.89 -1.76 4.36
N GLY A 535 -5.82 -1.60 3.59
CA GLY A 535 -4.48 -1.95 4.06
C GLY A 535 -3.95 -0.84 4.97
N LEU A 536 -3.90 -1.08 6.29
CA LEU A 536 -3.37 -0.10 7.24
C LEU A 536 -1.91 0.24 6.96
N ASP A 537 -1.11 -0.75 6.58
CA ASP A 537 0.29 -0.57 6.22
C ASP A 537 0.42 0.36 5.01
N ARG A 538 -0.40 0.16 3.98
CA ARG A 538 -0.39 0.99 2.77
C ARG A 538 -0.84 2.42 3.03
N LEU A 539 -1.89 2.63 3.82
CA LEU A 539 -2.30 3.97 4.26
C LEU A 539 -1.18 4.68 5.01
N THR A 540 -0.49 3.97 5.88
CA THR A 540 0.65 4.50 6.63
C THR A 540 1.81 4.85 5.71
N MET A 541 2.11 4.01 4.71
CA MET A 541 3.13 4.32 3.69
C MET A 541 2.82 5.64 2.98
N LEU A 542 1.60 5.82 2.51
CA LEU A 542 1.19 7.04 1.81
C LEU A 542 1.29 8.27 2.72
N LEU A 543 0.79 8.19 3.94
CA LEU A 543 0.76 9.31 4.89
C LEU A 543 2.14 9.66 5.46
N THR A 544 3.11 8.76 5.38
CA THR A 544 4.49 8.99 5.84
C THR A 544 5.49 9.15 4.70
N GLY A 545 5.05 9.02 3.45
CA GLY A 545 5.88 9.28 2.27
C GLY A 545 6.95 8.23 1.98
N THR A 546 6.70 6.97 2.30
CA THR A 546 7.60 5.86 1.95
C THR A 546 6.95 4.90 0.95
N GLU A 547 7.76 4.31 0.10
CA GLU A 547 7.34 3.28 -0.85
C GLU A 547 7.64 1.85 -0.35
N ASN A 548 8.25 1.71 0.81
CA ASN A 548 8.64 0.43 1.39
C ASN A 548 7.77 0.10 2.60
N ILE A 549 7.00 -0.98 2.51
CA ILE A 549 6.12 -1.44 3.59
C ILE A 549 6.90 -1.76 4.89
N ARG A 550 8.15 -2.20 4.77
CA ARG A 550 8.99 -2.51 5.93
C ARG A 550 9.35 -1.28 6.77
N ASP A 551 9.18 -0.08 6.23
CA ASP A 551 9.41 1.17 6.98
C ASP A 551 8.28 1.52 7.94
N VAL A 552 7.11 0.94 7.79
CA VAL A 552 5.91 1.26 8.57
C VAL A 552 5.43 0.13 9.48
N ILE A 553 6.17 -0.96 9.52
CA ILE A 553 5.95 -2.11 10.42
C ILE A 553 7.10 -2.19 11.40
N ALA A 554 6.81 -2.35 12.69
CA ALA A 554 7.85 -2.35 13.72
C ALA A 554 8.92 -3.44 13.46
N PHE A 555 8.49 -4.68 13.26
CA PHE A 555 9.36 -5.84 13.06
C PHE A 555 8.93 -6.63 11.82
N PRO A 556 9.24 -6.14 10.61
CA PRO A 556 8.85 -6.78 9.37
C PRO A 556 9.74 -7.97 9.03
N LYS A 557 9.27 -8.80 8.09
CA LYS A 557 10.08 -9.82 7.43
C LYS A 557 10.84 -9.23 6.24
N THR A 558 11.95 -9.89 5.88
CA THR A 558 12.65 -9.63 4.60
C THR A 558 11.78 -10.08 3.41
N THR A 559 12.23 -9.78 2.19
CA THR A 559 11.59 -10.28 0.96
C THR A 559 11.66 -11.82 0.82
N ALA A 560 12.55 -12.46 1.58
CA ALA A 560 12.63 -13.93 1.69
C ALA A 560 11.78 -14.49 2.85
N ALA A 561 10.85 -13.70 3.40
CA ALA A 561 9.98 -14.07 4.50
C ALA A 561 10.72 -14.49 5.79
N ALA A 562 11.87 -13.87 6.06
CA ALA A 562 12.70 -14.16 7.23
C ALA A 562 12.82 -12.95 8.16
N CYS A 563 12.91 -13.22 9.46
CA CYS A 563 13.28 -12.22 10.47
C CYS A 563 14.74 -12.38 10.84
N LEU A 564 15.57 -11.44 10.44
CA LEU A 564 17.03 -11.48 10.71
C LEU A 564 17.35 -11.25 12.19
N MET A 565 16.49 -10.55 12.91
CA MET A 565 16.68 -10.25 14.32
C MET A 565 16.45 -11.47 15.22
N THR A 566 15.40 -12.24 14.95
CA THR A 566 14.99 -13.41 15.74
C THR A 566 15.41 -14.74 15.12
N GLU A 567 15.97 -14.69 13.91
CA GLU A 567 16.33 -15.86 13.10
C GLU A 567 15.11 -16.77 12.79
N ALA A 568 13.91 -16.18 12.66
CA ALA A 568 12.72 -16.88 12.23
C ALA A 568 12.59 -16.88 10.69
N PRO A 569 12.13 -17.99 10.04
CA PRO A 569 11.76 -19.24 10.66
C PRO A 569 12.99 -20.07 11.09
N SER A 570 12.79 -20.94 12.07
CA SER A 570 13.83 -21.83 12.58
C SER A 570 13.35 -23.29 12.60
N PHE A 571 14.27 -24.20 12.80
CA PHE A 571 13.92 -25.61 12.99
C PHE A 571 13.08 -25.81 14.23
N ALA A 572 12.03 -26.62 14.09
CA ALA A 572 11.21 -26.99 15.25
C ALA A 572 11.93 -28.01 16.13
N ASN A 573 11.65 -27.96 17.44
CA ASN A 573 12.13 -28.96 18.38
C ASN A 573 11.56 -30.34 18.00
N PRO A 574 12.41 -31.40 17.87
CA PRO A 574 11.97 -32.76 17.52
C PRO A 574 10.89 -33.32 18.44
N GLN A 575 10.94 -33.03 19.74
CA GLN A 575 9.93 -33.46 20.69
C GLN A 575 8.58 -32.79 20.41
N ALA A 576 8.58 -31.49 20.08
CA ALA A 576 7.37 -30.75 19.72
C ALA A 576 6.73 -31.34 18.47
N LEU A 577 7.54 -31.69 17.46
CA LEU A 577 7.05 -32.35 16.24
C LEU A 577 6.44 -33.72 16.55
N ALA A 578 7.08 -34.50 17.42
CA ALA A 578 6.57 -35.82 17.83
C ALA A 578 5.22 -35.69 18.56
N GLU A 579 5.07 -34.72 19.46
CA GLU A 579 3.81 -34.42 20.14
C GLU A 579 2.68 -34.07 19.18
N LEU A 580 3.01 -33.40 18.06
CA LEU A 580 2.08 -33.06 17.00
C LEU A 580 1.82 -34.19 16.02
N SER A 581 2.55 -35.30 16.13
CA SER A 581 2.53 -36.43 15.18
C SER A 581 2.84 -36.01 13.73
N ILE A 582 3.78 -35.11 13.56
CA ILE A 582 4.27 -34.65 12.24
C ILE A 582 5.79 -34.82 12.12
N ALA A 583 6.28 -34.91 10.91
CA ALA A 583 7.70 -35.02 10.63
C ALA A 583 8.08 -34.18 9.42
N VAL A 584 9.31 -33.67 9.42
CA VAL A 584 9.89 -33.04 8.23
C VAL A 584 10.42 -34.13 7.31
N THR A 585 9.85 -34.25 6.12
CA THR A 585 10.21 -35.32 5.17
C THR A 585 11.43 -34.97 4.32
N LYS A 586 11.76 -33.68 4.18
CA LYS A 586 12.90 -33.19 3.45
C LYS A 586 13.38 -31.88 4.09
N ALA A 587 14.59 -31.87 4.59
CA ALA A 587 15.27 -30.65 4.98
C ALA A 587 16.23 -30.25 3.85
N GLU A 588 16.11 -29.04 3.35
CA GLU A 588 17.10 -28.45 2.43
C GLU A 588 18.26 -27.87 3.21
#